data_f304722185f2c79fa1f06a0d28974c12
#
_entry.id   f304722185f2c79fa1f06a0d28974c12
#
_cell.length_a   1.000
_cell.length_b   1.000
_cell.length_c   1.000
_cell.angle_alpha   90.00
_cell.angle_beta   90.00
_cell.angle_gamma   90.00
#
_symmetry.space_group_name_H-M   'P 1'
#
loop_
_entity.id
_entity.type
_entity.pdbx_description
1 polymer ?
#
loop_
_entity_poly.entity_id
_entity_poly.type
_entity_poly.pdbx_seq_one_letter_code
_entity_poly.pdbx_strand_id
1 'polypeptide(L)'
;MYVVLVCVLACIVFVPGAIAGARGSSADAAQESAQAQAAEAKAASDADEAKRSKADDFELSAATFDDIPTSDGLVSYSLAGLDAPKVSSAHRASVESALDAIEEQGSVSMVLVDAQTGSGLAYQPDLVVYGASSFKALYSMYVCESLVEKGKVSLDDYCAVNWVADSSGGYSGGSYPVYELIEAAVIYSNNNAYGALRDAFDFEGFDDWVTGLGANDAVYREDSWFPTYAARSSARLWSEMLAYVGEGSETAQWLWDLTGQTTVSFIRDGLEGLDAVVHNKAGWCSDSDPSYNSVSDAGVVDLDGRTYIMSIMTGMPDTDSNQALVGQLARALADCCGDLVPSGSDDD
;
A
#
# COMPACT_ATOMS: atom_id res chain seq x y z
N MET A 1 -13.63 -24.70 24.63
CA MET A 1 -13.38 -25.61 25.76
C MET A 1 -13.40 -27.05 25.25
N TYR A 2 -12.28 -27.61 24.89
CA TYR A 2 -11.94 -29.06 24.91
C TYR A 2 -10.45 -29.18 24.51
N VAL A 3 -9.62 -29.33 25.54
CA VAL A 3 -8.20 -29.68 25.41
C VAL A 3 -8.15 -31.20 25.15
N VAL A 4 -7.56 -31.63 24.03
CA VAL A 4 -7.27 -33.05 23.79
C VAL A 4 -5.83 -33.33 24.19
N LEU A 5 -5.68 -33.88 25.38
CA LEU A 5 -4.40 -34.39 25.88
C LEU A 5 -4.18 -35.79 25.28
N VAL A 6 -3.22 -35.94 24.37
CA VAL A 6 -2.83 -37.27 23.86
C VAL A 6 -1.77 -37.86 24.78
N CYS A 7 -2.17 -38.75 25.69
CA CYS A 7 -1.28 -39.59 26.43
C CYS A 7 -0.87 -40.80 25.59
N VAL A 8 0.42 -40.89 25.22
CA VAL A 8 0.99 -42.09 24.65
C VAL A 8 1.43 -43.01 25.80
N LEU A 9 0.66 -44.07 26.04
CA LEU A 9 1.05 -45.16 26.95
C LEU A 9 2.04 -46.11 26.23
N ALA A 10 3.28 -46.10 26.64
CA ALA A 10 4.25 -47.11 26.24
C ALA A 10 4.11 -48.36 27.13
N CYS A 11 3.64 -49.48 26.55
CA CYS A 11 3.65 -50.78 27.21
C CYS A 11 5.06 -51.32 27.30
N ILE A 12 5.64 -51.42 28.50
CA ILE A 12 6.89 -52.10 28.76
C ILE A 12 6.60 -53.56 29.04
N VAL A 13 7.05 -54.46 28.16
CA VAL A 13 7.08 -55.90 28.36
C VAL A 13 8.36 -56.25 29.10
N PHE A 14 8.21 -56.76 30.33
CA PHE A 14 9.32 -57.23 31.15
C PHE A 14 9.73 -58.65 30.71
N VAL A 15 10.97 -58.82 30.24
CA VAL A 15 11.65 -60.12 30.09
C VAL A 15 12.80 -60.14 31.10
N PRO A 16 12.82 -61.07 32.09
CA PRO A 16 13.96 -61.17 33.02
C PRO A 16 15.05 -62.03 32.41
N GLY A 17 16.14 -61.42 32.04
CA GLY A 17 17.38 -62.12 31.63
C GLY A 17 18.58 -61.25 31.90
N ALA A 18 19.41 -61.73 32.84
CA ALA A 18 20.59 -61.05 33.38
C ALA A 18 21.64 -60.74 32.33
N ILE A 19 22.07 -59.45 32.24
CA ILE A 19 23.44 -59.06 31.90
C ILE A 19 23.76 -57.77 32.65
N ALA A 20 24.62 -57.82 33.59
CA ALA A 20 25.25 -56.67 34.24
C ALA A 20 26.25 -56.04 33.26
N GLY A 21 26.07 -54.76 32.89
CA GLY A 21 27.12 -54.02 32.18
C GLY A 21 26.69 -52.91 31.18
N ALA A 22 25.39 -52.66 30.95
CA ALA A 22 24.98 -51.68 29.95
C ALA A 22 23.91 -50.66 30.44
N ARG A 23 23.84 -50.37 31.72
CA ARG A 23 22.81 -49.45 32.26
C ARG A 23 23.18 -47.95 32.28
N GLY A 24 24.43 -47.57 31.95
CA GLY A 24 24.85 -46.16 31.85
C GLY A 24 24.50 -45.53 30.52
N SER A 25 24.68 -46.20 29.38
CA SER A 25 24.63 -45.57 28.05
C SER A 25 23.19 -45.23 27.51
N SER A 26 22.17 -45.94 27.98
CA SER A 26 20.80 -45.67 27.49
C SER A 26 20.10 -44.52 28.24
N ALA A 27 20.42 -44.33 29.54
CA ALA A 27 19.91 -43.21 30.33
C ALA A 27 20.57 -41.89 29.93
N ASP A 28 21.89 -41.91 29.67
CA ASP A 28 22.67 -40.76 29.24
C ASP A 28 22.21 -40.32 27.84
N ALA A 29 21.98 -41.25 26.90
CA ALA A 29 21.48 -40.95 25.56
C ALA A 29 20.03 -40.39 25.57
N ALA A 30 19.16 -40.89 26.46
CA ALA A 30 17.80 -40.37 26.64
C ALA A 30 17.81 -38.94 27.24
N GLN A 31 18.74 -38.69 28.19
CA GLN A 31 18.89 -37.38 28.82
C GLN A 31 19.50 -36.37 27.84
N GLU A 32 20.43 -36.76 27.01
CA GLU A 32 21.03 -35.93 25.96
C GLU A 32 20.02 -35.58 24.87
N SER A 33 19.18 -36.56 24.47
CA SER A 33 18.07 -36.32 23.54
C SER A 33 17.00 -35.37 24.10
N ALA A 34 16.63 -35.52 25.39
CA ALA A 34 15.70 -34.62 26.07
C ALA A 34 16.24 -33.18 26.20
N GLN A 35 17.54 -33.06 26.49
CA GLN A 35 18.19 -31.74 26.52
C GLN A 35 18.29 -31.08 25.16
N ALA A 36 18.57 -31.85 24.10
CA ALA A 36 18.60 -31.35 22.74
C ALA A 36 17.19 -30.85 22.30
N GLN A 37 16.12 -31.62 22.58
CA GLN A 37 14.74 -31.22 22.31
C GLN A 37 14.30 -29.99 23.10
N ALA A 38 14.71 -29.87 24.37
CA ALA A 38 14.44 -28.69 25.19
C ALA A 38 15.19 -27.45 24.70
N ALA A 39 16.42 -27.61 24.20
CA ALA A 39 17.20 -26.51 23.60
C ALA A 39 16.61 -26.07 22.28
N GLU A 40 16.12 -27.00 21.45
CA GLU A 40 15.46 -26.71 20.17
C GLU A 40 14.13 -26.02 20.39
N ALA A 41 13.31 -26.47 21.35
CA ALA A 41 12.06 -25.83 21.74
C ALA A 41 12.27 -24.40 22.29
N LYS A 42 13.34 -24.22 23.09
CA LYS A 42 13.69 -22.89 23.59
C LYS A 42 14.16 -21.96 22.46
N ALA A 43 14.99 -22.45 21.56
CA ALA A 43 15.46 -21.68 20.42
C ALA A 43 14.28 -21.26 19.49
N ALA A 44 13.28 -22.13 19.29
CA ALA A 44 12.06 -21.82 18.56
C ALA A 44 11.22 -20.76 19.29
N SER A 45 11.07 -20.85 20.62
CA SER A 45 10.37 -19.85 21.43
C SER A 45 11.08 -18.49 21.42
N ASP A 46 12.42 -18.47 21.57
CA ASP A 46 13.21 -17.25 21.53
C ASP A 46 13.16 -16.59 20.13
N ALA A 47 13.08 -17.40 19.06
CA ALA A 47 12.92 -16.92 17.69
C ALA A 47 11.51 -16.32 17.44
N ASP A 48 10.47 -16.95 17.98
CA ASP A 48 9.08 -16.43 17.88
C ASP A 48 8.92 -15.14 18.69
N GLU A 49 9.53 -15.05 19.87
CA GLU A 49 9.51 -13.82 20.67
C GLU A 49 10.26 -12.67 19.95
N ALA A 50 11.41 -12.98 19.32
CA ALA A 50 12.13 -11.99 18.51
C ALA A 50 11.35 -11.54 17.25
N LYS A 51 10.58 -12.44 16.63
CA LYS A 51 9.67 -12.09 15.51
C LYS A 51 8.51 -11.19 15.97
N ARG A 52 7.88 -11.51 17.11
CA ARG A 52 6.84 -10.67 17.69
C ARG A 52 7.35 -9.27 18.02
N SER A 53 8.50 -9.15 18.69
CA SER A 53 9.12 -7.86 19.00
C SER A 53 9.37 -7.02 17.73
N LYS A 54 9.84 -7.64 16.63
CA LYS A 54 10.03 -6.94 15.36
C LYS A 54 8.71 -6.49 14.71
N ALA A 55 7.65 -7.27 14.85
CA ALA A 55 6.32 -6.88 14.35
C ALA A 55 5.74 -5.72 15.16
N ASP A 56 5.91 -5.77 16.49
CA ASP A 56 5.43 -4.72 17.41
C ASP A 56 6.21 -3.40 17.27
N ASP A 57 7.48 -3.48 16.84
CA ASP A 57 8.35 -2.32 16.62
C ASP A 57 8.30 -1.77 15.18
N PHE A 58 7.48 -2.38 14.27
CA PHE A 58 7.42 -1.94 12.88
C PHE A 58 6.69 -0.60 12.76
N GLU A 59 7.33 0.34 12.08
CA GLU A 59 6.77 1.63 11.73
C GLU A 59 6.86 1.80 10.20
N LEU A 60 5.71 1.97 9.55
CA LEU A 60 5.64 2.22 8.12
C LEU A 60 6.14 3.64 7.82
N SER A 61 7.06 3.75 6.88
CA SER A 61 7.58 5.04 6.39
C SER A 61 7.89 4.98 4.90
N ALA A 62 8.03 6.12 4.26
CA ALA A 62 8.40 6.19 2.85
C ALA A 62 9.67 5.37 2.52
N ALA A 63 10.67 5.35 3.41
CA ALA A 63 11.92 4.62 3.20
C ALA A 63 11.75 3.09 3.20
N THR A 64 10.77 2.53 3.95
CA THR A 64 10.56 1.08 4.01
C THR A 64 10.15 0.47 2.68
N PHE A 65 9.60 1.26 1.77
CA PHE A 65 9.19 0.80 0.43
C PHE A 65 10.36 0.39 -0.48
N ASP A 66 11.60 0.74 -0.15
CA ASP A 66 12.78 0.24 -0.87
C ASP A 66 12.95 -1.28 -0.72
N ASP A 67 12.42 -1.86 0.35
CA ASP A 67 12.50 -3.30 0.65
C ASP A 67 11.44 -4.14 -0.08
N ILE A 68 10.50 -3.53 -0.81
CA ILE A 68 9.58 -4.29 -1.68
C ILE A 68 10.39 -4.98 -2.78
N PRO A 69 10.28 -6.31 -2.96
CA PRO A 69 11.01 -7.00 -4.01
C PRO A 69 10.60 -6.53 -5.41
N THR A 70 11.57 -6.23 -6.28
CA THR A 70 11.32 -6.06 -7.72
C THR A 70 11.00 -7.43 -8.33
N SER A 71 9.88 -7.57 -9.02
CA SER A 71 9.43 -8.83 -9.61
C SER A 71 8.50 -8.57 -10.80
N ASP A 72 8.60 -9.43 -11.82
CA ASP A 72 7.67 -9.47 -12.95
C ASP A 72 6.41 -10.30 -12.66
N GLY A 73 6.32 -10.94 -11.49
CA GLY A 73 5.20 -11.76 -11.05
C GLY A 73 4.66 -11.32 -9.69
N LEU A 74 3.52 -11.90 -9.28
CA LEU A 74 2.92 -11.64 -7.98
C LEU A 74 3.82 -12.21 -6.87
N VAL A 75 4.25 -11.35 -5.95
CA VAL A 75 5.08 -11.71 -4.79
C VAL A 75 4.45 -11.24 -3.50
N SER A 76 4.61 -12.06 -2.43
CA SER A 76 4.36 -11.65 -1.07
C SER A 76 5.65 -11.12 -0.46
N TYR A 77 5.56 -10.12 0.41
CA TYR A 77 6.72 -9.53 1.07
C TYR A 77 6.41 -9.10 2.52
N SER A 78 7.47 -8.78 3.28
CA SER A 78 7.36 -8.16 4.61
C SER A 78 8.40 -7.06 4.74
N LEU A 79 7.96 -5.82 4.96
CA LEU A 79 8.80 -4.65 5.21
C LEU A 79 9.39 -4.66 6.63
N ALA A 80 8.80 -5.41 7.56
CA ALA A 80 9.32 -5.59 8.92
C ALA A 80 10.53 -6.57 8.99
N GLY A 81 10.99 -7.11 7.84
CA GLY A 81 12.05 -8.11 7.79
C GLY A 81 11.66 -9.45 8.42
N LEU A 82 10.36 -9.75 8.42
CA LEU A 82 9.78 -11.03 8.82
C LEU A 82 9.61 -11.95 7.60
N ASP A 83 9.15 -13.19 7.85
CA ASP A 83 8.75 -14.08 6.77
C ASP A 83 7.58 -13.46 5.98
N ALA A 84 7.62 -13.53 4.66
CA ALA A 84 6.53 -13.04 3.83
C ALA A 84 5.21 -13.78 4.15
N PRO A 85 4.06 -13.10 4.10
CA PRO A 85 2.76 -13.71 4.42
C PRO A 85 2.43 -14.84 3.45
N LYS A 86 1.72 -15.85 3.95
CA LYS A 86 1.26 -16.98 3.14
C LYS A 86 -0.17 -16.74 2.67
N VAL A 87 -0.29 -16.16 1.50
CA VAL A 87 -1.59 -16.00 0.85
C VAL A 87 -2.15 -17.36 0.43
N SER A 88 -3.42 -17.60 0.71
CA SER A 88 -4.11 -18.83 0.31
C SER A 88 -4.06 -19.01 -1.22
N SER A 89 -4.01 -20.24 -1.68
CA SER A 89 -3.96 -20.52 -3.12
C SER A 89 -5.18 -19.99 -3.88
N ALA A 90 -6.34 -19.93 -3.22
CA ALA A 90 -7.57 -19.41 -3.80
C ALA A 90 -7.49 -17.88 -3.97
N HIS A 91 -7.08 -17.15 -2.94
CA HIS A 91 -6.93 -15.70 -3.01
C HIS A 91 -5.85 -15.31 -4.00
N ARG A 92 -4.69 -16.00 -3.96
CA ARG A 92 -3.63 -15.78 -4.93
C ARG A 92 -4.11 -15.96 -6.37
N ALA A 93 -4.83 -17.04 -6.67
CA ALA A 93 -5.37 -17.29 -8.01
C ALA A 93 -6.40 -16.21 -8.42
N SER A 94 -7.18 -15.68 -7.49
CA SER A 94 -8.10 -14.56 -7.75
C SER A 94 -7.36 -13.30 -8.16
N VAL A 95 -6.29 -12.93 -7.43
CA VAL A 95 -5.45 -11.77 -7.77
C VAL A 95 -4.75 -11.97 -9.12
N GLU A 96 -4.13 -13.15 -9.36
CA GLU A 96 -3.47 -13.47 -10.62
C GLU A 96 -4.45 -13.37 -11.80
N SER A 97 -5.68 -13.90 -11.65
CA SER A 97 -6.72 -13.79 -12.69
C SER A 97 -7.15 -12.35 -12.98
N ALA A 98 -7.22 -11.49 -11.96
CA ALA A 98 -7.54 -10.07 -12.15
C ALA A 98 -6.39 -9.31 -12.82
N LEU A 99 -5.13 -9.63 -12.48
CA LEU A 99 -3.94 -9.09 -13.13
C LEU A 99 -3.88 -9.48 -14.61
N ASP A 100 -4.09 -10.77 -14.92
CA ASP A 100 -4.12 -11.28 -16.29
C ASP A 100 -5.17 -10.55 -17.15
N ALA A 101 -6.36 -10.29 -16.59
CA ALA A 101 -7.43 -9.57 -17.28
C ALA A 101 -7.05 -8.11 -17.58
N ILE A 102 -6.31 -7.46 -16.69
CA ILE A 102 -5.76 -6.11 -16.93
C ILE A 102 -4.65 -6.16 -17.99
N GLU A 103 -3.75 -7.14 -17.94
CA GLU A 103 -2.65 -7.27 -18.89
C GLU A 103 -3.12 -7.53 -20.34
N GLU A 104 -4.29 -8.11 -20.53
CA GLU A 104 -4.94 -8.20 -21.84
C GLU A 104 -5.32 -6.83 -22.43
N GLN A 105 -5.44 -5.79 -21.60
CA GLN A 105 -5.86 -4.45 -22.00
C GLN A 105 -4.72 -3.41 -21.94
N GLY A 106 -3.69 -3.65 -21.13
CA GLY A 106 -2.57 -2.74 -20.92
C GLY A 106 -1.61 -3.24 -19.85
N SER A 107 -0.64 -2.41 -19.49
CA SER A 107 0.29 -2.74 -18.41
C SER A 107 -0.32 -2.52 -17.03
N VAL A 108 0.22 -3.22 -16.01
CA VAL A 108 -0.19 -3.06 -14.60
C VAL A 108 1.00 -3.09 -13.66
N SER A 109 0.99 -2.18 -12.70
CA SER A 109 1.90 -2.11 -11.55
C SER A 109 1.04 -2.07 -10.29
N MET A 110 1.32 -2.91 -9.28
CA MET A 110 0.47 -3.02 -8.11
C MET A 110 1.28 -3.18 -6.83
N VAL A 111 0.85 -2.50 -5.76
CA VAL A 111 1.33 -2.66 -4.39
C VAL A 111 0.14 -2.65 -3.45
N LEU A 112 0.08 -3.65 -2.56
CA LEU A 112 -0.79 -3.70 -1.38
C LEU A 112 0.11 -3.88 -0.17
N VAL A 113 -0.07 -3.08 0.89
CA VAL A 113 0.65 -3.22 2.16
C VAL A 113 -0.30 -3.00 3.33
N ASP A 114 -0.21 -3.85 4.33
CA ASP A 114 -0.81 -3.65 5.65
C ASP A 114 0.07 -2.65 6.43
N ALA A 115 -0.50 -1.50 6.79
CA ALA A 115 0.23 -0.41 7.41
C ALA A 115 0.73 -0.75 8.82
N GLN A 116 0.09 -1.70 9.53
CA GLN A 116 0.48 -2.10 10.88
C GLN A 116 1.61 -3.14 10.90
N THR A 117 1.68 -4.02 9.90
CA THR A 117 2.64 -5.14 9.89
C THR A 117 3.72 -5.04 8.82
N GLY A 118 3.53 -4.18 7.83
CA GLY A 118 4.39 -4.11 6.64
C GLY A 118 4.30 -5.34 5.73
N SER A 119 3.35 -6.25 5.99
CA SER A 119 3.10 -7.40 5.13
C SER A 119 2.33 -6.99 3.88
N GLY A 120 2.66 -7.55 2.72
CA GLY A 120 2.01 -7.10 1.50
C GLY A 120 2.18 -8.01 0.29
N LEU A 121 1.56 -7.56 -0.81
CA LEU A 121 1.64 -8.13 -2.15
C LEU A 121 2.12 -7.08 -3.14
N ALA A 122 2.96 -7.48 -4.08
CA ALA A 122 3.38 -6.62 -5.17
C ALA A 122 3.39 -7.37 -6.51
N TYR A 123 3.10 -6.63 -7.58
CA TYR A 123 3.20 -7.10 -8.96
C TYR A 123 3.80 -5.99 -9.81
N GLN A 124 4.93 -6.25 -10.46
CA GLN A 124 5.67 -5.26 -11.25
C GLN A 124 5.77 -3.88 -10.56
N PRO A 125 6.18 -3.79 -9.27
CA PRO A 125 6.02 -2.57 -8.46
C PRO A 125 6.76 -1.36 -9.01
N ASP A 126 7.77 -1.57 -9.86
CA ASP A 126 8.62 -0.54 -10.47
C ASP A 126 8.23 -0.22 -11.92
N LEU A 127 7.17 -0.85 -12.45
CA LEU A 127 6.70 -0.55 -13.80
C LEU A 127 6.03 0.83 -13.80
N VAL A 128 6.62 1.75 -14.54
CA VAL A 128 6.17 3.13 -14.64
C VAL A 128 5.05 3.24 -15.67
N VAL A 129 3.95 3.89 -15.28
CA VAL A 129 2.80 4.20 -16.15
C VAL A 129 2.40 5.67 -16.02
N TYR A 130 1.63 6.19 -16.96
CA TYR A 130 1.09 7.53 -16.86
C TYR A 130 0.08 7.63 -15.72
N GLY A 131 0.35 8.50 -14.75
CA GLY A 131 -0.46 8.61 -13.53
C GLY A 131 -1.79 9.32 -13.72
N ALA A 132 -1.93 10.12 -14.77
CA ALA A 132 -3.09 11.00 -14.99
C ALA A 132 -3.45 11.76 -13.69
N SER A 133 -4.72 11.80 -13.32
CA SER A 133 -5.20 12.53 -12.14
C SER A 133 -4.90 11.86 -10.79
N SER A 134 -4.33 10.65 -10.75
CA SER A 134 -4.04 9.96 -9.48
C SER A 134 -3.00 10.69 -8.62
N PHE A 135 -2.20 11.57 -9.22
CA PHE A 135 -1.19 12.34 -8.51
C PHE A 135 -1.73 13.62 -7.82
N LYS A 136 -2.96 14.06 -8.10
CA LYS A 136 -3.49 15.35 -7.63
C LYS A 136 -3.57 15.47 -6.10
N ALA A 137 -3.98 14.41 -5.40
CA ALA A 137 -4.00 14.40 -3.94
C ALA A 137 -2.58 14.43 -3.34
N LEU A 138 -1.65 13.69 -3.94
CA LEU A 138 -0.25 13.64 -3.50
C LEU A 138 0.46 14.99 -3.71
N TYR A 139 0.18 15.66 -4.83
CA TYR A 139 0.67 17.02 -5.04
C TYR A 139 0.04 18.03 -4.06
N SER A 140 -1.25 17.88 -3.77
CA SER A 140 -1.90 18.72 -2.76
C SER A 140 -1.31 18.50 -1.36
N MET A 141 -0.87 17.28 -1.03
CA MET A 141 -0.11 17.00 0.18
C MET A 141 1.21 17.79 0.22
N TYR A 142 1.98 17.78 -0.87
CA TYR A 142 3.18 18.61 -0.97
C TYR A 142 2.88 20.09 -0.66
N VAL A 143 1.85 20.65 -1.27
CA VAL A 143 1.46 22.05 -1.03
C VAL A 143 1.10 22.28 0.44
N CYS A 144 0.31 21.41 1.03
CA CYS A 144 -0.12 21.52 2.44
C CYS A 144 1.07 21.37 3.40
N GLU A 145 1.81 20.27 3.31
CA GLU A 145 2.88 19.88 4.23
C GLU A 145 4.12 20.78 4.09
N SER A 146 4.57 21.02 2.86
CA SER A 146 5.85 21.68 2.61
C SER A 146 5.76 23.19 2.40
N LEU A 147 4.57 23.71 2.12
CA LEU A 147 4.38 25.14 1.90
C LEU A 147 3.45 25.76 2.94
N VAL A 148 2.27 25.20 3.17
CA VAL A 148 1.29 25.77 4.10
C VAL A 148 1.75 25.61 5.56
N GLU A 149 2.10 24.38 5.97
CA GLU A 149 2.57 24.13 7.36
C GLU A 149 3.90 24.84 7.67
N LYS A 150 4.72 25.10 6.66
CA LYS A 150 5.97 25.89 6.83
C LYS A 150 5.75 27.41 6.76
N GLY A 151 4.50 27.85 6.60
CA GLY A 151 4.15 29.27 6.54
C GLY A 151 4.65 30.02 5.31
N LYS A 152 5.02 29.30 4.22
CA LYS A 152 5.41 29.90 2.96
C LYS A 152 4.22 30.36 2.14
N VAL A 153 3.09 29.68 2.27
CA VAL A 153 1.82 29.91 1.57
C VAL A 153 0.68 29.80 2.57
N SER A 154 -0.38 30.60 2.39
CA SER A 154 -1.66 30.45 3.10
C SER A 154 -2.66 29.75 2.18
N LEU A 155 -3.56 28.96 2.78
CA LEU A 155 -4.72 28.41 2.04
C LEU A 155 -5.60 29.51 1.44
N ASP A 156 -5.62 30.73 2.03
CA ASP A 156 -6.35 31.89 1.55
C ASP A 156 -5.59 32.71 0.49
N ASP A 157 -4.32 32.38 0.19
CA ASP A 157 -3.57 33.01 -0.90
C ASP A 157 -4.18 32.66 -2.25
N TYR A 158 -4.00 33.53 -3.24
CA TYR A 158 -4.61 33.38 -4.57
C TYR A 158 -3.60 32.92 -5.62
N CYS A 159 -3.94 31.85 -6.34
CA CYS A 159 -3.22 31.41 -7.52
C CYS A 159 -4.00 31.78 -8.79
N ALA A 160 -3.27 32.25 -9.82
CA ALA A 160 -3.85 32.57 -11.11
C ALA A 160 -3.98 31.32 -11.98
N VAL A 161 -5.11 31.18 -12.66
CA VAL A 161 -5.28 30.16 -13.71
C VAL A 161 -4.80 30.76 -15.05
N ASN A 162 -3.55 30.45 -15.40
CA ASN A 162 -2.88 31.01 -16.58
C ASN A 162 -3.12 30.17 -17.84
N TRP A 163 -3.45 28.89 -17.66
CA TRP A 163 -3.69 27.94 -18.75
C TRP A 163 -4.93 27.09 -18.45
N VAL A 164 -5.68 26.79 -19.50
CA VAL A 164 -6.95 26.08 -19.40
C VAL A 164 -6.85 24.78 -20.17
N ALA A 165 -6.78 23.67 -19.44
CA ALA A 165 -6.78 22.32 -20.01
C ALA A 165 -8.16 21.91 -20.52
N ASP A 166 -9.22 22.34 -19.80
CA ASP A 166 -10.61 22.00 -20.10
C ASP A 166 -11.48 23.24 -19.96
N SER A 167 -12.01 23.72 -21.08
CA SER A 167 -12.87 24.90 -21.11
C SER A 167 -14.26 24.68 -20.49
N SER A 168 -14.68 23.44 -20.29
CA SER A 168 -15.96 23.06 -19.69
C SER A 168 -15.87 22.83 -18.18
N GLY A 169 -14.65 22.60 -17.66
CA GLY A 169 -14.43 22.16 -16.28
C GLY A 169 -14.45 23.24 -15.19
N GLY A 170 -14.85 24.47 -15.52
CA GLY A 170 -14.70 25.61 -14.60
C GLY A 170 -13.24 26.07 -14.48
N TYR A 171 -12.97 27.08 -13.62
CA TYR A 171 -11.63 27.63 -13.42
C TYR A 171 -10.94 28.01 -14.76
N SER A 172 -11.69 28.66 -15.65
CA SER A 172 -11.24 28.96 -17.02
C SER A 172 -10.55 30.33 -17.14
N GLY A 173 -9.95 30.80 -16.06
CA GLY A 173 -9.24 32.09 -15.93
C GLY A 173 -9.56 32.74 -14.59
N GLY A 174 -8.85 33.83 -14.26
CA GLY A 174 -8.97 34.51 -12.98
C GLY A 174 -7.99 33.97 -11.93
N SER A 175 -8.26 34.30 -10.68
CA SER A 175 -7.45 33.84 -9.53
C SER A 175 -8.38 33.29 -8.46
N TYR A 176 -7.98 32.21 -7.83
CA TYR A 176 -8.77 31.49 -6.84
C TYR A 176 -7.90 31.19 -5.62
N PRO A 177 -8.48 31.11 -4.41
CA PRO A 177 -7.73 30.73 -3.24
C PRO A 177 -7.19 29.31 -3.33
N VAL A 178 -6.04 29.07 -2.71
CA VAL A 178 -5.35 27.77 -2.74
C VAL A 178 -6.26 26.64 -2.26
N TYR A 179 -7.03 26.87 -1.16
CA TYR A 179 -7.95 25.84 -0.66
C TYR A 179 -8.98 25.42 -1.70
N GLU A 180 -9.56 26.36 -2.45
CA GLU A 180 -10.59 26.08 -3.46
C GLU A 180 -10.02 25.29 -4.63
N LEU A 181 -8.77 25.60 -5.03
CA LEU A 181 -8.08 24.86 -6.09
C LEU A 181 -7.74 23.43 -5.65
N ILE A 182 -7.31 23.23 -4.40
CA ILE A 182 -7.05 21.91 -3.83
C ILE A 182 -8.34 21.09 -3.77
N GLU A 183 -9.43 21.65 -3.23
CA GLU A 183 -10.75 20.98 -3.21
C GLU A 183 -11.19 20.55 -4.61
N ALA A 184 -11.10 21.46 -5.59
CA ALA A 184 -11.49 21.18 -6.96
C ALA A 184 -10.61 20.09 -7.60
N ALA A 185 -9.31 20.12 -7.36
CA ALA A 185 -8.35 19.14 -7.89
C ALA A 185 -8.55 17.75 -7.26
N VAL A 186 -8.75 17.68 -5.95
CA VAL A 186 -8.86 16.40 -5.21
C VAL A 186 -10.25 15.79 -5.41
N ILE A 187 -11.31 16.51 -5.06
CA ILE A 187 -12.69 15.98 -5.06
C ILE A 187 -13.18 15.73 -6.49
N TYR A 188 -13.10 16.76 -7.35
CA TYR A 188 -13.69 16.74 -8.69
C TYR A 188 -12.67 16.45 -9.79
N SER A 189 -11.42 16.21 -9.43
CA SER A 189 -10.34 15.95 -10.39
C SER A 189 -10.14 17.05 -11.43
N ASN A 190 -10.41 18.33 -11.06
CA ASN A 190 -10.36 19.47 -11.98
C ASN A 190 -8.93 19.73 -12.46
N ASN A 191 -8.73 19.70 -13.79
CA ASN A 191 -7.41 19.88 -14.41
C ASN A 191 -6.93 21.33 -14.37
N ASN A 192 -7.83 22.30 -14.50
CA ASN A 192 -7.46 23.71 -14.50
C ASN A 192 -7.02 24.17 -13.09
N ALA A 193 -7.74 23.72 -12.06
CA ALA A 193 -7.38 23.97 -10.66
C ALA A 193 -6.03 23.34 -10.33
N TYR A 194 -5.81 22.08 -10.72
CA TYR A 194 -4.54 21.40 -10.53
C TYR A 194 -3.39 22.10 -11.28
N GLY A 195 -3.60 22.49 -12.54
CA GLY A 195 -2.61 23.22 -13.32
C GLY A 195 -2.22 24.56 -12.69
N ALA A 196 -3.18 25.28 -12.11
CA ALA A 196 -2.89 26.53 -11.40
C ALA A 196 -2.00 26.31 -10.17
N LEU A 197 -2.22 25.22 -9.41
CA LEU A 197 -1.34 24.84 -8.30
C LEU A 197 0.07 24.49 -8.78
N ARG A 198 0.18 23.70 -9.88
CA ARG A 198 1.48 23.33 -10.47
C ARG A 198 2.25 24.56 -10.97
N ASP A 199 1.58 25.46 -11.71
CA ASP A 199 2.17 26.72 -12.19
C ASP A 199 2.68 27.61 -11.04
N ALA A 200 1.98 27.59 -9.91
CA ALA A 200 2.34 28.41 -8.76
C ALA A 200 3.48 27.82 -7.92
N PHE A 201 3.55 26.47 -7.78
CA PHE A 201 4.32 25.85 -6.71
C PHE A 201 5.35 24.80 -7.13
N ASP A 202 5.44 24.41 -8.42
CA ASP A 202 6.41 23.40 -8.85
C ASP A 202 7.86 23.78 -8.52
N PHE A 203 8.21 25.05 -8.66
CA PHE A 203 9.55 25.54 -8.41
C PHE A 203 9.83 25.95 -6.96
N GLU A 204 8.90 25.70 -6.04
CA GLU A 204 9.04 25.98 -4.61
C GLU A 204 9.62 24.79 -3.80
N GLY A 205 10.22 23.79 -4.51
CA GLY A 205 10.89 22.64 -3.91
C GLY A 205 10.16 21.31 -4.08
N PHE A 206 9.25 21.19 -5.06
CA PHE A 206 8.52 19.95 -5.33
C PHE A 206 9.46 18.78 -5.65
N ASP A 207 10.44 18.97 -6.53
CA ASP A 207 11.39 17.91 -6.90
C ASP A 207 12.24 17.45 -5.72
N ASP A 208 12.69 18.39 -4.87
CA ASP A 208 13.42 18.06 -3.65
C ASP A 208 12.56 17.27 -2.65
N TRP A 209 11.28 17.63 -2.53
CA TRP A 209 10.35 16.94 -1.66
C TRP A 209 10.08 15.51 -2.12
N VAL A 210 9.70 15.33 -3.40
CA VAL A 210 9.32 14.02 -3.94
C VAL A 210 10.52 13.07 -4.01
N THR A 211 11.71 13.58 -4.33
CA THR A 211 12.94 12.78 -4.35
C THR A 211 13.45 12.49 -2.94
N GLY A 212 13.26 13.40 -1.99
CA GLY A 212 13.54 13.19 -0.57
C GLY A 212 12.75 12.03 0.02
N LEU A 213 11.54 11.80 -0.48
CA LEU A 213 10.71 10.64 -0.15
C LEU A 213 11.09 9.38 -0.95
N GLY A 214 11.98 9.47 -1.93
CA GLY A 214 12.42 8.36 -2.78
C GLY A 214 11.48 8.03 -3.96
N ALA A 215 10.51 8.88 -4.29
CA ALA A 215 9.62 8.74 -5.45
C ALA A 215 10.21 9.45 -6.69
N ASN A 216 11.42 9.01 -7.10
CA ASN A 216 12.25 9.68 -8.11
C ASN A 216 11.64 9.65 -9.53
N ASP A 217 10.66 8.82 -9.80
CA ASP A 217 9.92 8.73 -11.06
C ASP A 217 8.76 9.73 -11.16
N ALA A 218 8.37 10.34 -10.03
CA ALA A 218 7.26 11.29 -9.93
C ALA A 218 7.68 12.77 -9.99
N VAL A 219 8.91 13.07 -10.42
CA VAL A 219 9.46 14.43 -10.53
C VAL A 219 8.79 15.28 -11.61
N TYR A 220 8.99 16.58 -11.54
CA TYR A 220 8.53 17.53 -12.53
C TYR A 220 9.03 17.18 -13.95
N ARG A 221 8.16 17.41 -14.93
CA ARG A 221 8.45 17.28 -16.37
C ARG A 221 7.94 18.53 -17.09
N GLU A 222 8.78 19.09 -17.97
CA GLU A 222 8.45 20.31 -18.71
C GLU A 222 7.23 20.18 -19.63
N ASP A 223 6.92 18.94 -20.07
CA ASP A 223 5.88 18.64 -21.05
C ASP A 223 4.55 18.17 -20.42
N SER A 224 4.53 17.94 -19.10
CA SER A 224 3.32 17.44 -18.43
C SER A 224 3.27 17.78 -16.94
N TRP A 225 2.14 18.26 -16.48
CA TRP A 225 1.83 18.35 -15.05
C TRP A 225 1.59 16.98 -14.38
N PHE A 226 1.29 15.96 -15.18
CA PHE A 226 0.94 14.64 -14.71
C PHE A 226 2.16 13.73 -14.85
N PRO A 227 2.75 13.24 -13.74
CA PRO A 227 3.92 12.38 -13.80
C PRO A 227 3.59 11.00 -14.35
N THR A 228 4.63 10.34 -14.86
CA THR A 228 4.63 8.89 -15.02
C THR A 228 5.34 8.31 -13.80
N TYR A 229 4.69 7.38 -13.08
CA TYR A 229 5.26 6.78 -11.88
C TYR A 229 4.71 5.39 -11.61
N ALA A 230 5.41 4.63 -10.78
CA ALA A 230 5.10 3.25 -10.48
C ALA A 230 4.24 3.11 -9.21
N ALA A 231 3.65 1.91 -9.02
CA ALA A 231 2.86 1.63 -7.83
C ALA A 231 3.68 1.70 -6.54
N ARG A 232 4.97 1.36 -6.57
CA ARG A 232 5.88 1.55 -5.42
C ARG A 232 5.94 3.02 -4.99
N SER A 233 6.19 3.93 -5.92
CA SER A 233 6.25 5.36 -5.62
C SER A 233 4.90 5.92 -5.19
N SER A 234 3.81 5.45 -5.80
CA SER A 234 2.45 5.80 -5.39
C SER A 234 2.18 5.37 -3.95
N ALA A 235 2.41 4.10 -3.61
CA ALA A 235 2.18 3.58 -2.26
C ALA A 235 3.07 4.27 -1.21
N ARG A 236 4.31 4.56 -1.56
CA ARG A 236 5.26 5.33 -0.74
C ARG A 236 4.71 6.73 -0.40
N LEU A 237 4.20 7.44 -1.39
CA LEU A 237 3.62 8.78 -1.19
C LEU A 237 2.31 8.72 -0.38
N TRP A 238 1.52 7.66 -0.52
CA TRP A 238 0.35 7.45 0.33
C TRP A 238 0.73 7.06 1.77
N SER A 239 1.89 6.43 2.00
CA SER A 239 2.41 6.24 3.38
C SER A 239 2.82 7.56 4.02
N GLU A 240 3.37 8.49 3.23
CA GLU A 240 3.65 9.86 3.70
C GLU A 240 2.36 10.61 4.03
N MET A 241 1.29 10.43 3.24
CA MET A 241 -0.03 10.97 3.57
C MET A 241 -0.52 10.48 4.94
N LEU A 242 -0.35 9.19 5.26
CA LEU A 242 -0.69 8.66 6.58
C LEU A 242 0.17 9.27 7.69
N ALA A 243 1.47 9.44 7.46
CA ALA A 243 2.38 10.07 8.41
C ALA A 243 1.99 11.54 8.65
N TYR A 244 1.73 12.29 7.58
CA TYR A 244 1.29 13.70 7.65
C TYR A 244 -0.03 13.85 8.42
N VAL A 245 -1.00 12.98 8.16
CA VAL A 245 -2.28 12.98 8.91
C VAL A 245 -2.05 12.63 10.39
N GLY A 246 -1.12 11.72 10.67
CA GLY A 246 -0.70 11.33 12.02
C GLY A 246 -0.11 12.48 12.86
N GLU A 247 0.42 13.52 12.22
CA GLU A 247 0.88 14.74 12.90
C GLU A 247 -0.28 15.55 13.53
N GLY A 248 -1.52 15.36 13.03
CA GLY A 248 -2.73 15.89 13.63
C GLY A 248 -2.98 17.39 13.39
N SER A 249 -2.34 18.00 12.39
CA SER A 249 -2.60 19.38 12.01
C SER A 249 -4.01 19.55 11.40
N GLU A 250 -4.58 20.75 11.50
CA GLU A 250 -5.90 21.04 10.90
C GLU A 250 -5.84 20.91 9.37
N THR A 251 -4.74 21.29 8.74
CA THR A 251 -4.55 21.21 7.29
C THR A 251 -4.44 19.76 6.83
N ALA A 252 -3.72 18.90 7.58
CA ALA A 252 -3.61 17.48 7.29
C ALA A 252 -4.97 16.78 7.36
N GLN A 253 -5.75 17.04 8.43
CA GLN A 253 -7.09 16.46 8.59
C GLN A 253 -8.05 16.96 7.50
N TRP A 254 -8.00 18.24 7.15
CA TRP A 254 -8.80 18.79 6.06
C TRP A 254 -8.48 18.11 4.72
N LEU A 255 -7.19 17.98 4.37
CA LEU A 255 -6.80 17.29 3.13
C LEU A 255 -7.23 15.82 3.13
N TRP A 256 -7.09 15.14 4.27
CA TRP A 256 -7.56 13.77 4.45
C TRP A 256 -9.05 13.64 4.17
N ASP A 257 -9.86 14.52 4.73
CA ASP A 257 -11.30 14.54 4.51
C ASP A 257 -11.66 14.73 3.02
N LEU A 258 -10.88 15.52 2.26
CA LEU A 258 -11.09 15.68 0.82
C LEU A 258 -10.83 14.37 0.05
N THR A 259 -9.80 13.59 0.44
CA THR A 259 -9.50 12.32 -0.21
C THR A 259 -10.59 11.26 0.00
N GLY A 260 -11.33 11.33 1.09
CA GLY A 260 -12.52 10.52 1.35
C GLY A 260 -13.75 10.93 0.53
N GLN A 261 -13.75 12.14 -0.06
CA GLN A 261 -14.86 12.72 -0.81
C GLN A 261 -14.68 12.70 -2.33
N THR A 262 -13.64 12.03 -2.85
CA THR A 262 -13.39 11.94 -4.29
C THR A 262 -14.62 11.39 -5.02
N THR A 263 -15.01 12.06 -6.12
CA THR A 263 -16.21 11.68 -6.91
C THR A 263 -16.01 10.41 -7.73
N VAL A 264 -14.76 10.02 -7.99
CA VAL A 264 -14.39 8.79 -8.72
C VAL A 264 -13.41 7.99 -7.88
N SER A 265 -13.72 6.70 -7.68
CA SER A 265 -12.86 5.75 -7.03
C SER A 265 -13.16 4.33 -7.51
N PHE A 266 -12.27 3.76 -8.28
CA PHE A 266 -12.39 2.38 -8.76
C PHE A 266 -12.17 1.38 -7.62
N ILE A 267 -11.31 1.75 -6.63
CA ILE A 267 -11.10 0.96 -5.41
C ILE A 267 -12.41 0.90 -4.62
N ARG A 268 -13.04 2.05 -4.33
CA ARG A 268 -14.31 2.11 -3.55
C ARG A 268 -15.41 1.31 -4.24
N ASP A 269 -15.53 1.44 -5.57
CA ASP A 269 -16.52 0.71 -6.37
C ASP A 269 -16.29 -0.81 -6.28
N GLY A 270 -15.02 -1.26 -6.31
CA GLY A 270 -14.65 -2.67 -6.15
C GLY A 270 -14.94 -3.22 -4.75
N LEU A 271 -14.90 -2.37 -3.73
CA LEU A 271 -15.14 -2.74 -2.34
C LEU A 271 -16.61 -2.57 -1.91
N GLU A 272 -17.53 -2.27 -2.85
CA GLU A 272 -18.94 -2.17 -2.54
C GLU A 272 -19.45 -3.41 -1.79
N GLY A 273 -20.15 -3.19 -0.69
CA GLY A 273 -20.70 -4.24 0.18
C GLY A 273 -19.73 -4.76 1.25
N LEU A 274 -18.48 -4.28 1.31
CA LEU A 274 -17.57 -4.47 2.45
C LEU A 274 -17.69 -3.30 3.43
N ASP A 275 -17.33 -3.53 4.70
CA ASP A 275 -17.18 -2.46 5.70
C ASP A 275 -15.80 -1.80 5.51
N ALA A 276 -15.68 -1.00 4.45
CA ALA A 276 -14.44 -0.36 4.05
C ALA A 276 -14.61 1.16 3.94
N VAL A 277 -13.61 1.91 4.46
CA VAL A 277 -13.47 3.35 4.24
C VAL A 277 -12.29 3.58 3.29
N VAL A 278 -12.50 4.37 2.26
CA VAL A 278 -11.50 4.57 1.20
C VAL A 278 -11.17 6.06 1.05
N HIS A 279 -9.91 6.39 1.28
CA HIS A 279 -9.29 7.67 1.00
C HIS A 279 -8.37 7.51 -0.20
N ASN A 280 -8.73 8.07 -1.36
CA ASN A 280 -8.04 7.77 -2.61
C ASN A 280 -7.95 8.95 -3.56
N LYS A 281 -7.21 8.73 -4.64
CA LYS A 281 -7.32 9.56 -5.83
C LYS A 281 -7.16 8.71 -7.08
N ALA A 282 -8.24 8.61 -7.85
CA ALA A 282 -8.22 7.97 -9.16
C ALA A 282 -7.65 8.90 -10.25
N GLY A 283 -7.07 8.26 -11.27
CA GLY A 283 -6.61 8.90 -12.49
C GLY A 283 -6.99 8.07 -13.71
N TRP A 284 -7.52 8.72 -14.75
CA TRP A 284 -7.93 8.07 -15.98
C TRP A 284 -7.67 8.96 -17.19
N CYS A 285 -7.31 8.34 -18.30
CA CYS A 285 -7.06 8.99 -19.57
C CYS A 285 -7.11 7.99 -20.72
N SER A 286 -7.66 8.42 -21.85
CA SER A 286 -7.47 7.76 -23.14
C SER A 286 -6.90 8.75 -24.12
N ASP A 287 -5.81 8.41 -24.77
CA ASP A 287 -5.15 9.23 -25.77
C ASP A 287 -4.84 8.44 -27.04
N SER A 288 -4.60 9.14 -28.13
CA SER A 288 -4.14 8.56 -29.40
C SER A 288 -2.72 7.97 -29.29
N ASP A 289 -1.91 8.48 -28.35
CA ASP A 289 -0.65 7.88 -27.93
C ASP A 289 -0.91 6.98 -26.69
N PRO A 290 -0.80 5.65 -26.84
CA PRO A 290 -1.08 4.73 -25.75
C PRO A 290 -0.23 4.94 -24.48
N SER A 291 0.90 5.65 -24.59
CA SER A 291 1.74 5.97 -23.42
C SER A 291 1.06 6.91 -22.42
N TYR A 292 0.00 7.59 -22.83
CA TYR A 292 -0.84 8.43 -21.97
C TYR A 292 -2.14 7.74 -21.51
N ASN A 293 -2.35 6.48 -21.87
CA ASN A 293 -3.48 5.75 -21.33
C ASN A 293 -3.28 5.49 -19.83
N SER A 294 -4.35 5.60 -19.07
CA SER A 294 -4.37 5.31 -17.63
C SER A 294 -5.77 4.96 -17.17
N VAL A 295 -5.88 3.95 -16.35
CA VAL A 295 -7.00 3.70 -15.43
C VAL A 295 -6.37 3.26 -14.11
N SER A 296 -6.04 4.23 -13.28
CA SER A 296 -5.26 4.02 -12.06
C SER A 296 -6.04 4.51 -10.85
N ASP A 297 -5.88 3.83 -9.72
CA ASP A 297 -6.41 4.31 -8.44
C ASP A 297 -5.46 3.90 -7.32
N ALA A 298 -5.25 4.81 -6.38
CA ALA A 298 -4.40 4.55 -5.23
C ALA A 298 -4.89 5.31 -4.02
N GLY A 299 -4.63 4.73 -2.84
CA GLY A 299 -5.06 5.35 -1.61
C GLY A 299 -4.88 4.45 -0.39
N VAL A 300 -5.52 4.88 0.68
CA VAL A 300 -5.61 4.18 1.94
C VAL A 300 -7.00 3.57 2.07
N VAL A 301 -7.04 2.33 2.51
CA VAL A 301 -8.25 1.56 2.72
C VAL A 301 -8.27 1.07 4.17
N ASP A 302 -9.23 1.53 4.94
CA ASP A 302 -9.54 0.93 6.23
C ASP A 302 -10.57 -0.19 6.01
N LEU A 303 -10.21 -1.42 6.34
CA LEU A 303 -11.01 -2.63 6.14
C LEU A 303 -10.89 -3.52 7.38
N ASP A 304 -12.03 -3.90 7.97
CA ASP A 304 -12.10 -4.79 9.14
C ASP A 304 -11.21 -4.31 10.33
N GLY A 305 -11.13 -2.98 10.52
CA GLY A 305 -10.37 -2.35 11.60
C GLY A 305 -8.85 -2.29 11.37
N ARG A 306 -8.39 -2.56 10.16
CA ARG A 306 -6.98 -2.45 9.75
C ARG A 306 -6.81 -1.50 8.57
N THR A 307 -5.67 -0.84 8.54
CA THR A 307 -5.33 0.15 7.51
C THR A 307 -4.39 -0.47 6.47
N TYR A 308 -4.75 -0.34 5.21
CA TYR A 308 -3.97 -0.80 4.06
C TYR A 308 -3.66 0.35 3.12
N ILE A 309 -2.50 0.33 2.48
CA ILE A 309 -2.23 1.14 1.30
C ILE A 309 -2.39 0.25 0.08
N MET A 310 -3.26 0.66 -0.84
CA MET A 310 -3.54 -0.03 -2.09
C MET A 310 -3.21 0.91 -3.25
N SER A 311 -2.29 0.48 -4.13
CA SER A 311 -1.90 1.22 -5.32
C SER A 311 -2.02 0.32 -6.54
N ILE A 312 -2.92 0.68 -7.46
CA ILE A 312 -3.17 -0.02 -8.72
C ILE A 312 -2.95 0.99 -9.83
N MET A 313 -1.83 0.86 -10.53
CA MET A 313 -1.40 1.77 -11.58
C MET A 313 -1.41 1.03 -12.92
N THR A 314 -2.16 1.52 -13.92
CA THR A 314 -2.30 0.82 -15.19
C THR A 314 -2.12 1.72 -16.40
N GLY A 315 -1.65 1.12 -17.51
CA GLY A 315 -1.58 1.75 -18.83
C GLY A 315 -2.78 1.38 -19.73
N MET A 316 -3.93 1.05 -19.14
CA MET A 316 -5.15 0.76 -19.92
C MET A 316 -5.82 2.03 -20.43
N PRO A 317 -6.45 2.02 -21.63
CA PRO A 317 -7.30 3.11 -22.06
C PRO A 317 -8.55 3.22 -21.17
N ASP A 318 -9.00 4.46 -20.93
CA ASP A 318 -10.19 4.75 -20.13
C ASP A 318 -11.47 4.27 -20.83
N THR A 319 -12.08 3.24 -20.24
CA THR A 319 -13.40 2.70 -20.61
C THR A 319 -14.08 2.15 -19.36
N ASP A 320 -15.41 2.10 -19.33
CA ASP A 320 -16.17 1.55 -18.20
C ASP A 320 -15.72 0.10 -17.88
N SER A 321 -15.40 -0.70 -18.89
CA SER A 321 -14.92 -2.07 -18.70
C SER A 321 -13.54 -2.13 -18.03
N ASN A 322 -12.62 -1.23 -18.40
CA ASN A 322 -11.28 -1.19 -17.83
C ASN A 322 -11.30 -0.60 -16.41
N GLN A 323 -12.19 0.37 -16.14
CA GLN A 323 -12.43 0.86 -14.77
C GLN A 323 -12.93 -0.28 -13.87
N ALA A 324 -13.87 -1.10 -14.37
CA ALA A 324 -14.35 -2.27 -13.65
C ALA A 324 -13.27 -3.32 -13.36
N LEU A 325 -12.25 -3.49 -14.24
CA LEU A 325 -11.11 -4.40 -13.98
C LEU A 325 -10.26 -3.93 -12.79
N VAL A 326 -10.04 -2.61 -12.64
CA VAL A 326 -9.36 -2.07 -11.46
C VAL A 326 -10.15 -2.36 -10.19
N GLY A 327 -11.48 -2.17 -10.21
CA GLY A 327 -12.36 -2.54 -9.10
C GLY A 327 -12.32 -4.04 -8.77
N GLN A 328 -12.26 -4.92 -9.78
CA GLN A 328 -12.13 -6.37 -9.57
C GLN A 328 -10.79 -6.74 -8.93
N LEU A 329 -9.68 -6.10 -9.34
CA LEU A 329 -8.39 -6.31 -8.70
C LEU A 329 -8.41 -5.79 -7.25
N ALA A 330 -8.99 -4.61 -7.01
CA ALA A 330 -9.14 -4.07 -5.65
C ALA A 330 -9.92 -5.03 -4.74
N ARG A 331 -11.00 -5.66 -5.24
CA ARG A 331 -11.76 -6.68 -4.52
C ARG A 331 -10.93 -7.92 -4.23
N ALA A 332 -10.20 -8.45 -5.21
CA ALA A 332 -9.35 -9.62 -5.02
C ALA A 332 -8.22 -9.35 -4.00
N LEU A 333 -7.68 -8.12 -3.98
CA LEU A 333 -6.70 -7.69 -2.98
C LEU A 333 -7.32 -7.58 -1.58
N ALA A 334 -8.53 -7.02 -1.45
CA ALA A 334 -9.24 -6.95 -0.18
C ALA A 334 -9.52 -8.34 0.40
N ASP A 335 -9.91 -9.31 -0.43
CA ASP A 335 -10.12 -10.70 -0.01
C ASP A 335 -8.81 -11.35 0.50
N CYS A 336 -7.62 -10.84 0.11
CA CYS A 336 -6.32 -11.30 0.61
C CYS A 336 -5.91 -10.66 1.94
N CYS A 337 -6.53 -9.56 2.38
CA CYS A 337 -6.08 -8.79 3.54
C CYS A 337 -5.98 -9.63 4.81
N GLY A 338 -6.92 -10.56 5.01
CA GLY A 338 -6.88 -11.50 6.13
C GLY A 338 -5.65 -12.44 6.13
N ASP A 339 -5.12 -12.77 4.95
CA ASP A 339 -3.92 -13.61 4.80
C ASP A 339 -2.62 -12.84 5.09
N LEU A 340 -2.65 -11.51 5.12
CA LEU A 340 -1.48 -10.67 5.41
C LEU A 340 -1.17 -10.56 6.90
N VAL A 341 -2.14 -10.88 7.75
CA VAL A 341 -1.98 -10.83 9.20
C VAL A 341 -1.07 -11.97 9.66
N PRO A 342 0.03 -11.72 10.41
CA PRO A 342 0.90 -12.78 10.91
C PRO A 342 0.12 -13.79 11.77
N SER A 343 0.30 -15.09 11.50
CA SER A 343 -0.32 -16.16 12.30
C SER A 343 0.18 -16.07 13.75
N GLY A 344 -0.61 -15.57 14.67
CA GLY A 344 -0.29 -15.41 16.09
C GLY A 344 -0.72 -14.11 16.73
N SER A 345 -1.38 -13.23 15.95
CA SER A 345 -2.04 -12.01 16.47
C SER A 345 -3.51 -12.25 16.82
N ASP A 346 -3.94 -13.52 17.06
CA ASP A 346 -5.27 -13.77 17.60
C ASP A 346 -5.33 -13.18 19.00
N ASP A 347 -6.17 -12.18 19.15
CA ASP A 347 -6.53 -11.52 20.40
C ASP A 347 -6.89 -12.55 21.47
N ASP A 348 -6.21 -12.47 22.61
CA ASP A 348 -6.64 -13.06 23.90
C ASP A 348 -7.61 -12.09 24.62
#